data_54b0464e50356d13f1d20709e24abf20
#
_entry.id   54b0464e50356d13f1d20709e24abf20
#
_cell.length_a   1.000
_cell.length_b   1.000
_cell.length_c   1.000
_cell.angle_alpha   90.00
_cell.angle_beta   90.00
_cell.angle_gamma   90.00
#
_symmetry.space_group_name_H-M   'P 1'
#
loop_
_entity.id
_entity.type
_entity.pdbx_description
1 polymer ?
#
loop_
_entity_poly.entity_id
_entity_poly.type
_entity_poly.pdbx_seq_one_letter_code
_entity_poly.pdbx_strand_id
1 'polypeptide(L)'
;TDIAFALGVVSLLGDKISSETKVFFQTLAIADDILAIVVIALFYGQSPDVAWCAASGIVIVVLWGLNHARVYSLKPYALVGLVLWFCMYNSGIHATLAGVILAFALPSKSDVRLSDLSDWLQNRAQDLDEVYDEGLHVLGQNGFTHTAMRVERVMHHVTPPLQRMEHYISTPVNFLILPLFAFVNAQLRLVGA
;
A
#
# COMPACT_ATOMS: atom_id res chain seq x y z
N THR A 1 1.55 20.19 4.20
CA THR A 1 1.41 20.42 2.75
C THR A 1 0.36 19.50 2.20
N ASP A 2 -0.59 20.02 1.44
CA ASP A 2 -1.68 19.20 0.91
C ASP A 2 -1.26 18.63 -0.46
N ILE A 3 -0.75 17.39 -0.46
CA ILE A 3 -0.33 16.68 -1.68
C ILE A 3 -1.53 16.56 -2.65
N ALA A 4 -2.72 16.27 -2.15
CA ALA A 4 -3.91 16.11 -2.99
C ALA A 4 -4.28 17.42 -3.69
N PHE A 5 -4.17 18.56 -2.99
CA PHE A 5 -4.41 19.87 -3.58
C PHE A 5 -3.33 20.20 -4.64
N ALA A 6 -2.05 20.01 -4.31
CA ALA A 6 -0.95 20.27 -5.23
C ALA A 6 -1.06 19.42 -6.52
N LEU A 7 -1.33 18.12 -6.38
CA LEU A 7 -1.54 17.22 -7.51
C LEU A 7 -2.82 17.55 -8.29
N GLY A 8 -3.89 17.99 -7.62
CA GLY A 8 -5.11 18.45 -8.23
C GLY A 8 -4.87 19.65 -9.13
N VAL A 9 -4.16 20.67 -8.65
CA VAL A 9 -3.79 21.87 -9.45
C VAL A 9 -2.89 21.48 -10.63
N VAL A 10 -1.89 20.61 -10.40
CA VAL A 10 -1.00 20.12 -11.47
C VAL A 10 -1.78 19.32 -12.52
N SER A 11 -2.80 18.55 -12.10
CA SER A 11 -3.66 17.80 -13.03
C SER A 11 -4.57 18.71 -13.88
N LEU A 12 -5.05 19.82 -13.30
CA LEU A 12 -5.85 20.82 -14.04
C LEU A 12 -5.05 21.53 -15.14
N LEU A 13 -3.72 21.66 -14.96
CA LEU A 13 -2.83 22.21 -15.98
C LEU A 13 -2.56 21.25 -17.16
N GLY A 14 -2.97 19.98 -17.03
CA GLY A 14 -2.98 18.99 -18.09
C GLY A 14 -1.63 18.77 -18.74
N ASP A 15 -1.62 18.78 -20.09
CA ASP A 15 -0.45 18.51 -20.91
C ASP A 15 0.55 19.67 -21.00
N LYS A 16 0.26 20.82 -20.38
CA LYS A 16 1.16 21.98 -20.35
C LYS A 16 2.36 21.78 -19.42
N ILE A 17 2.31 20.78 -18.55
CA ILE A 17 3.38 20.45 -17.61
C ILE A 17 3.99 19.12 -18.00
N SER A 18 5.33 19.08 -18.10
CA SER A 18 6.05 17.84 -18.37
C SER A 18 5.82 16.78 -17.29
N SER A 19 5.85 15.51 -17.68
CA SER A 19 5.70 14.39 -16.73
C SER A 19 6.78 14.42 -15.63
N GLU A 20 8.00 14.86 -15.97
CA GLU A 20 9.11 15.00 -15.04
C GLU A 20 8.82 16.05 -13.95
N THR A 21 8.21 17.17 -14.34
CA THR A 21 7.80 18.21 -13.40
C THR A 21 6.73 17.71 -12.43
N LYS A 22 5.75 16.92 -12.93
CA LYS A 22 4.71 16.30 -12.07
C LYS A 22 5.35 15.37 -11.03
N VAL A 23 6.26 14.51 -11.46
CA VAL A 23 6.99 13.59 -10.57
C VAL A 23 7.84 14.36 -9.56
N PHE A 24 8.52 15.43 -9.97
CA PHE A 24 9.31 16.27 -9.06
C PHE A 24 8.45 16.88 -7.96
N PHE A 25 7.32 17.51 -8.31
CA PHE A 25 6.41 18.10 -7.32
C PHE A 25 5.83 17.05 -6.37
N GLN A 26 5.46 15.90 -6.89
CA GLN A 26 4.96 14.78 -6.09
C GLN A 26 6.02 14.31 -5.10
N THR A 27 7.25 14.12 -5.56
CA THR A 27 8.37 13.68 -4.70
C THR A 27 8.69 14.72 -3.62
N LEU A 28 8.68 16.01 -3.98
CA LEU A 28 8.92 17.10 -3.03
C LEU A 28 7.84 17.13 -1.95
N ALA A 29 6.56 17.01 -2.33
CA ALA A 29 5.46 17.02 -1.38
C ALA A 29 5.51 15.80 -0.43
N ILE A 30 5.84 14.61 -0.95
CA ILE A 30 6.03 13.40 -0.12
C ILE A 30 7.21 13.58 0.84
N ALA A 31 8.33 14.15 0.38
CA ALA A 31 9.49 14.39 1.22
C ALA A 31 9.20 15.38 2.36
N ASP A 32 8.43 16.44 2.08
CA ASP A 32 7.99 17.42 3.08
C ASP A 32 7.12 16.77 4.16
N ASP A 33 6.13 15.94 3.75
CA ASP A 33 5.26 15.24 4.70
C ASP A 33 6.03 14.23 5.57
N ILE A 34 6.96 13.48 4.99
CA ILE A 34 7.81 12.55 5.74
C ILE A 34 8.68 13.32 6.73
N LEU A 35 9.26 14.44 6.30
CA LEU A 35 10.07 15.29 7.19
C LEU A 35 9.24 15.83 8.34
N ALA A 36 8.04 16.32 8.09
CA ALA A 36 7.11 16.79 9.11
C ALA A 36 6.77 15.70 10.13
N ILE A 37 6.47 14.48 9.68
CA ILE A 37 6.18 13.33 10.56
C ILE A 37 7.41 13.02 11.44
N VAL A 38 8.62 13.02 10.88
CA VAL A 38 9.87 12.76 11.63
C VAL A 38 10.12 13.86 12.67
N VAL A 39 9.96 15.12 12.29
CA VAL A 39 10.14 16.27 13.21
C VAL A 39 9.13 16.18 14.36
N ILE A 40 7.85 15.93 14.07
CA ILE A 40 6.82 15.78 15.09
C ILE A 40 7.17 14.62 16.03
N ALA A 41 7.61 13.49 15.50
CA ALA A 41 7.96 12.32 16.30
C ALA A 41 9.14 12.57 17.25
N LEU A 42 10.14 13.35 16.81
CA LEU A 42 11.34 13.65 17.60
C LEU A 42 11.11 14.73 18.66
N PHE A 43 10.31 15.76 18.35
CA PHE A 43 10.20 16.96 19.20
C PHE A 43 8.89 17.02 20.00
N TYR A 44 7.84 16.35 19.57
CA TYR A 44 6.51 16.42 20.18
C TYR A 44 6.06 15.09 20.81
N GLY A 45 6.96 14.09 20.93
CA GLY A 45 6.69 12.85 21.64
C GLY A 45 6.54 13.10 23.16
N GLN A 46 5.64 12.35 23.79
CA GLN A 46 5.56 12.29 25.25
C GLN A 46 6.71 11.43 25.80
N SER A 47 6.90 11.43 27.12
CA SER A 47 7.89 10.54 27.74
C SER A 47 7.61 9.07 27.36
N PRO A 48 8.54 8.41 26.64
CA PRO A 48 8.25 7.08 26.11
C PRO A 48 8.19 6.03 27.23
N ASP A 49 7.17 5.18 27.17
CA ASP A 49 7.09 3.97 28.00
C ASP A 49 8.03 2.90 27.43
N VAL A 50 9.06 2.56 28.20
CA VAL A 50 10.13 1.63 27.79
C VAL A 50 9.57 0.24 27.44
N ALA A 51 8.55 -0.23 28.15
CA ALA A 51 7.96 -1.55 27.90
C ALA A 51 7.27 -1.59 26.51
N TRP A 52 6.47 -0.58 26.21
CA TRP A 52 5.79 -0.47 24.91
C TRP A 52 6.75 -0.16 23.75
N CYS A 53 7.82 0.58 24.03
CA CYS A 53 8.89 0.78 23.03
C CYS A 53 9.60 -0.53 22.71
N ALA A 54 9.92 -1.35 23.72
CA ALA A 54 10.51 -2.66 23.50
C ALA A 54 9.57 -3.59 22.71
N ALA A 55 8.28 -3.59 23.05
CA ALA A 55 7.26 -4.34 22.30
C ALA A 55 7.20 -3.90 20.84
N SER A 56 7.20 -2.60 20.56
CA SER A 56 7.24 -2.05 19.20
C SER A 56 8.49 -2.52 18.45
N GLY A 57 9.64 -2.52 19.10
CA GLY A 57 10.89 -3.03 18.53
C GLY A 57 10.80 -4.50 18.11
N ILE A 58 10.20 -5.35 18.96
CA ILE A 58 9.97 -6.78 18.65
C ILE A 58 9.07 -6.92 17.40
N VAL A 59 7.98 -6.14 17.34
CA VAL A 59 7.05 -6.18 16.21
C VAL A 59 7.73 -5.72 14.92
N ILE A 60 8.61 -4.72 14.97
CA ILE A 60 9.42 -4.28 13.80
C ILE A 60 10.33 -5.42 13.32
N VAL A 61 10.99 -6.15 14.24
CA VAL A 61 11.81 -7.30 13.87
C VAL A 61 10.97 -8.39 13.21
N VAL A 62 9.74 -8.63 13.69
CA VAL A 62 8.81 -9.58 13.05
C VAL A 62 8.43 -9.12 11.64
N LEU A 63 8.16 -7.81 11.42
CA LEU A 63 7.89 -7.27 10.07
C LEU A 63 9.07 -7.49 9.12
N TRP A 64 10.29 -7.27 9.59
CA TRP A 64 11.49 -7.50 8.79
C TRP A 64 11.70 -8.99 8.53
N GLY A 65 11.39 -9.85 9.50
CA GLY A 65 11.39 -11.30 9.32
C GLY A 65 10.41 -11.75 8.23
N LEU A 66 9.21 -11.21 8.20
CA LEU A 66 8.22 -11.47 7.14
C LEU A 66 8.73 -11.03 5.75
N ASN A 67 9.38 -9.86 5.68
CA ASN A 67 10.00 -9.39 4.44
C ASN A 67 11.14 -10.33 4.00
N HIS A 68 12.02 -10.69 4.92
CA HIS A 68 13.13 -11.60 4.62
C HIS A 68 12.67 -13.00 4.22
N ALA A 69 11.59 -13.49 4.83
CA ALA A 69 10.93 -14.75 4.46
C ALA A 69 10.15 -14.65 3.14
N ARG A 70 10.20 -13.51 2.44
CA ARG A 70 9.53 -13.27 1.15
C ARG A 70 8.03 -13.63 1.17
N VAL A 71 7.36 -13.23 2.23
CA VAL A 71 5.90 -13.41 2.33
C VAL A 71 5.22 -12.36 1.48
N TYR A 72 4.65 -12.74 0.35
CA TYR A 72 3.95 -11.81 -0.58
C TYR A 72 2.48 -11.60 -0.24
N SER A 73 1.98 -12.25 0.80
CA SER A 73 0.61 -12.04 1.27
C SER A 73 0.50 -10.72 2.06
N LEU A 74 -0.52 -9.92 1.74
CA LEU A 74 -0.74 -8.63 2.40
C LEU A 74 -1.32 -8.79 3.82
N LYS A 75 -2.10 -9.86 4.05
CA LYS A 75 -2.83 -10.09 5.31
C LYS A 75 -1.92 -10.09 6.56
N PRO A 76 -0.78 -10.83 6.60
CA PRO A 76 0.10 -10.83 7.76
C PRO A 76 0.71 -9.45 8.02
N TYR A 77 1.08 -8.70 6.98
CA TYR A 77 1.60 -7.34 7.15
C TYR A 77 0.57 -6.38 7.72
N ALA A 78 -0.68 -6.46 7.25
CA ALA A 78 -1.76 -5.63 7.78
C ALA A 78 -2.03 -5.93 9.26
N LEU A 79 -2.04 -7.21 9.65
CA LEU A 79 -2.28 -7.62 11.03
C LEU A 79 -1.12 -7.18 11.94
N VAL A 80 0.13 -7.47 11.54
CA VAL A 80 1.32 -7.08 12.33
C VAL A 80 1.47 -5.55 12.35
N GLY A 81 1.12 -4.85 11.26
CA GLY A 81 1.08 -3.40 11.20
C GLY A 81 0.08 -2.78 12.16
N LEU A 82 -1.11 -3.40 12.32
CA LEU A 82 -2.10 -2.98 13.31
C LEU A 82 -1.57 -3.14 14.74
N VAL A 83 -0.89 -4.26 15.02
CA VAL A 83 -0.25 -4.49 16.33
C VAL A 83 0.86 -3.45 16.57
N LEU A 84 1.68 -3.15 15.55
CA LEU A 84 2.70 -2.11 15.64
C LEU A 84 2.09 -0.75 15.97
N TRP A 85 1.05 -0.37 15.25
CA TRP A 85 0.32 0.87 15.49
C TRP A 85 -0.18 0.96 16.93
N PHE A 86 -0.78 -0.12 17.46
CA PHE A 86 -1.28 -0.18 18.84
C PHE A 86 -0.14 -0.07 19.86
N CYS A 87 0.98 -0.77 19.67
CA CYS A 87 2.15 -0.67 20.53
C CYS A 87 2.73 0.74 20.54
N MET A 88 2.88 1.37 19.37
CA MET A 88 3.40 2.73 19.25
C MET A 88 2.45 3.76 19.88
N TYR A 89 1.14 3.58 19.72
CA TYR A 89 0.15 4.44 20.37
C TYR A 89 0.29 4.43 21.91
N ASN A 90 0.51 3.26 22.52
CA ASN A 90 0.70 3.13 23.96
C ASN A 90 2.11 3.53 24.43
N SER A 91 3.09 3.55 23.54
CA SER A 91 4.47 3.91 23.89
C SER A 91 4.71 5.41 24.07
N GLY A 92 3.74 6.26 23.73
CA GLY A 92 3.93 7.72 23.69
C GLY A 92 4.64 8.25 22.44
N ILE A 93 5.06 7.35 21.54
CA ILE A 93 5.59 7.69 20.23
C ILE A 93 4.43 7.96 19.26
N HIS A 94 4.60 8.87 18.32
CA HIS A 94 3.56 9.16 17.34
C HIS A 94 3.18 7.92 16.53
N ALA A 95 1.92 7.50 16.66
CA ALA A 95 1.39 6.30 16.03
C ALA A 95 1.46 6.32 14.49
N THR A 96 1.56 7.51 13.88
CA THR A 96 1.71 7.68 12.42
C THR A 96 3.01 7.09 11.87
N LEU A 97 4.07 6.99 12.71
CA LEU A 97 5.32 6.33 12.33
C LEU A 97 5.14 4.85 12.03
N ALA A 98 4.15 4.20 12.64
CA ALA A 98 3.86 2.78 12.36
C ALA A 98 3.55 2.56 10.87
N GLY A 99 2.81 3.47 10.24
CA GLY A 99 2.51 3.41 8.81
C GLY A 99 3.77 3.56 7.93
N VAL A 100 4.65 4.47 8.30
CA VAL A 100 5.93 4.68 7.59
C VAL A 100 6.82 3.45 7.72
N ILE A 101 6.97 2.90 8.92
CA ILE A 101 7.77 1.69 9.17
C ILE A 101 7.17 0.49 8.41
N LEU A 102 5.85 0.34 8.41
CA LEU A 102 5.17 -0.70 7.66
C LEU A 102 5.44 -0.58 6.16
N ALA A 103 5.39 0.63 5.59
CA ALA A 103 5.66 0.87 4.18
C ALA A 103 7.09 0.46 3.80
N PHE A 104 8.09 0.76 4.64
CA PHE A 104 9.46 0.31 4.42
C PHE A 104 9.67 -1.19 4.63
N ALA A 105 8.88 -1.82 5.48
CA ALA A 105 8.94 -3.25 5.74
C ALA A 105 8.29 -4.09 4.64
N LEU A 106 7.40 -3.53 3.82
CA LEU A 106 6.74 -4.24 2.73
C LEU A 106 7.71 -4.52 1.57
N PRO A 107 7.68 -5.74 0.97
CA PRO A 107 8.43 -6.01 -0.23
C PRO A 107 7.99 -5.11 -1.40
N SER A 108 8.94 -4.33 -1.93
CA SER A 108 8.69 -3.42 -3.06
C SER A 108 9.10 -4.00 -4.41
N LYS A 109 9.79 -5.14 -4.42
CA LYS A 109 10.28 -5.80 -5.63
C LYS A 109 9.49 -7.07 -5.91
N SER A 110 9.18 -7.30 -7.20
CA SER A 110 8.71 -8.59 -7.68
C SER A 110 9.90 -9.54 -7.84
N ASP A 111 9.71 -10.81 -7.46
CA ASP A 111 10.73 -11.86 -7.69
C ASP A 111 10.68 -12.43 -9.13
N VAL A 112 9.65 -12.07 -9.88
CA VAL A 112 9.40 -12.63 -11.22
C VAL A 112 9.99 -11.71 -12.28
N ARG A 113 10.86 -12.25 -13.13
CA ARG A 113 11.36 -11.54 -14.31
C ARG A 113 10.27 -11.47 -15.38
N LEU A 114 10.18 -10.33 -16.05
CA LEU A 114 9.14 -10.10 -17.07
C LEU A 114 9.26 -11.05 -18.27
N SER A 115 10.50 -11.42 -18.64
CA SER A 115 10.77 -12.41 -19.68
C SER A 115 10.20 -13.78 -19.34
N ASP A 116 10.51 -14.26 -18.14
CA ASP A 116 10.10 -15.58 -17.67
C ASP A 116 8.57 -15.66 -17.51
N LEU A 117 7.96 -14.51 -17.18
CA LEU A 117 6.52 -14.38 -17.07
C LEU A 117 5.83 -14.44 -18.43
N SER A 118 6.39 -13.77 -19.47
CA SER A 118 5.80 -13.76 -20.80
C SER A 118 5.78 -15.17 -21.42
N ASP A 119 6.89 -15.88 -21.32
CA ASP A 119 7.02 -17.25 -21.83
C ASP A 119 6.10 -18.22 -21.06
N TRP A 120 6.03 -18.05 -19.76
CA TRP A 120 5.12 -18.85 -18.91
C TRP A 120 3.65 -18.60 -19.27
N LEU A 121 3.25 -17.33 -19.51
CA LEU A 121 1.87 -16.97 -19.87
C LEU A 121 1.48 -17.50 -21.23
N GLN A 122 2.39 -17.44 -22.24
CA GLN A 122 2.15 -17.98 -23.56
C GLN A 122 1.89 -19.50 -23.50
N ASN A 123 2.72 -20.23 -22.76
CA ASN A 123 2.53 -21.67 -22.56
C ASN A 123 1.21 -21.98 -21.84
N ARG A 124 0.80 -21.17 -20.88
CA ARG A 124 -0.47 -21.37 -20.16
C ARG A 124 -1.69 -20.95 -20.95
N ALA A 125 -1.59 -19.97 -21.85
CA ALA A 125 -2.66 -19.64 -22.78
C ALA A 125 -2.96 -20.82 -23.72
N GLN A 126 -1.92 -21.50 -24.21
CA GLN A 126 -2.07 -22.72 -25.01
C GLN A 126 -2.74 -23.86 -24.20
N ASP A 127 -2.28 -24.11 -22.98
CA ASP A 127 -2.90 -25.10 -22.08
C ASP A 127 -4.41 -24.79 -21.82
N LEU A 128 -4.78 -23.49 -21.74
CA LEU A 128 -6.18 -23.10 -21.54
C LEU A 128 -7.02 -23.33 -22.80
N ASP A 129 -6.50 -23.06 -23.97
CA ASP A 129 -7.18 -23.32 -25.25
C ASP A 129 -7.43 -24.82 -25.48
N GLU A 130 -6.47 -25.67 -25.09
CA GLU A 130 -6.62 -27.12 -25.23
C GLU A 130 -7.65 -27.73 -24.25
N VAL A 131 -7.85 -27.12 -23.09
CA VAL A 131 -8.72 -27.64 -22.03
C VAL A 131 -10.11 -26.98 -22.04
N TYR A 132 -10.27 -25.87 -22.76
CA TYR A 132 -11.53 -25.15 -22.84
C TYR A 132 -12.50 -25.80 -23.81
N ASP A 133 -13.66 -26.21 -23.32
CA ASP A 133 -14.77 -26.76 -24.13
C ASP A 133 -15.93 -25.75 -24.20
N GLU A 134 -16.20 -25.21 -25.39
CA GLU A 134 -17.27 -24.22 -25.60
C GLU A 134 -18.68 -24.80 -25.31
N GLY A 135 -18.83 -26.13 -25.32
CA GLY A 135 -20.11 -26.78 -25.05
C GLY A 135 -20.46 -26.99 -23.57
N LEU A 136 -19.50 -26.75 -22.67
CA LEU A 136 -19.66 -26.96 -21.24
C LEU A 136 -19.65 -25.65 -20.46
N HIS A 137 -20.49 -25.57 -19.43
CA HIS A 137 -20.48 -24.43 -18.52
C HIS A 137 -19.13 -24.34 -17.77
N VAL A 138 -18.54 -23.13 -17.65
CA VAL A 138 -17.22 -22.90 -17.05
C VAL A 138 -17.05 -23.58 -15.68
N LEU A 139 -18.09 -23.61 -14.86
CA LEU A 139 -18.10 -24.26 -13.54
C LEU A 139 -17.95 -25.80 -13.59
N GLY A 140 -18.19 -26.42 -14.74
CA GLY A 140 -18.00 -27.87 -14.95
C GLY A 140 -16.61 -28.25 -15.46
N GLN A 141 -15.77 -27.29 -15.78
CA GLN A 141 -14.44 -27.50 -16.38
C GLN A 141 -13.33 -27.41 -15.31
N ASN A 142 -13.12 -28.50 -14.58
CA ASN A 142 -12.13 -28.55 -13.49
C ASN A 142 -10.70 -28.21 -13.97
N GLY A 143 -10.30 -28.64 -15.16
CA GLY A 143 -8.97 -28.36 -15.74
C GLY A 143 -8.78 -26.87 -15.99
N PHE A 144 -9.76 -26.23 -16.63
CA PHE A 144 -9.75 -24.79 -16.87
C PHE A 144 -9.69 -23.99 -15.56
N THR A 145 -10.55 -24.33 -14.60
CA THR A 145 -10.62 -23.66 -13.30
C THR A 145 -9.30 -23.77 -12.53
N HIS A 146 -8.67 -24.95 -12.53
CA HIS A 146 -7.36 -25.16 -11.90
C HIS A 146 -6.24 -24.35 -12.55
N THR A 147 -6.25 -24.25 -13.87
CA THR A 147 -5.25 -23.46 -14.60
C THR A 147 -5.47 -21.98 -14.36
N ALA A 148 -6.70 -21.50 -14.38
CA ALA A 148 -7.05 -20.11 -14.06
C ALA A 148 -6.61 -19.70 -12.64
N MET A 149 -6.87 -20.54 -11.63
CA MET A 149 -6.41 -20.31 -10.25
C MET A 149 -4.88 -20.29 -10.14
N ARG A 150 -4.18 -21.08 -10.96
CA ARG A 150 -2.71 -21.07 -10.99
C ARG A 150 -2.17 -19.79 -11.61
N VAL A 151 -2.79 -19.29 -12.68
CA VAL A 151 -2.46 -18.00 -13.29
C VAL A 151 -2.67 -16.86 -12.28
N GLU A 152 -3.82 -16.83 -11.61
CA GLU A 152 -4.12 -15.86 -10.57
C GLU A 152 -3.05 -15.85 -9.47
N ARG A 153 -2.65 -17.03 -8.98
CA ARG A 153 -1.61 -17.15 -7.94
C ARG A 153 -0.26 -16.59 -8.39
N VAL A 154 0.15 -16.85 -9.63
CA VAL A 154 1.41 -16.31 -10.19
C VAL A 154 1.31 -14.80 -10.35
N MET A 155 0.17 -14.27 -10.82
CA MET A 155 -0.06 -12.82 -10.93
C MET A 155 0.05 -12.12 -9.57
N HIS A 156 -0.38 -12.78 -8.47
CA HIS A 156 -0.19 -12.26 -7.13
C HIS A 156 1.30 -12.13 -6.72
N HIS A 157 2.20 -12.90 -7.30
CA HIS A 157 3.64 -12.79 -7.03
C HIS A 157 4.33 -11.76 -7.93
N VAL A 158 3.74 -11.45 -9.08
CA VAL A 158 4.23 -10.42 -10.01
C VAL A 158 4.03 -9.02 -9.46
N THR A 159 2.88 -8.76 -8.82
CA THR A 159 2.58 -7.46 -8.25
C THR A 159 3.08 -7.38 -6.81
N PRO A 160 4.06 -6.50 -6.50
CA PRO A 160 4.58 -6.38 -5.14
C PRO A 160 3.49 -6.06 -4.12
N PRO A 161 3.57 -6.57 -2.88
CA PRO A 161 2.62 -6.29 -1.81
C PRO A 161 2.43 -4.79 -1.55
N LEU A 162 3.50 -3.99 -1.67
CA LEU A 162 3.46 -2.55 -1.50
C LEU A 162 2.51 -1.88 -2.51
N GLN A 163 2.60 -2.22 -3.80
CA GLN A 163 1.71 -1.66 -4.84
C GLN A 163 0.25 -2.08 -4.64
N ARG A 164 0.03 -3.32 -4.22
CA ARG A 164 -1.33 -3.79 -3.92
C ARG A 164 -1.92 -3.05 -2.72
N MET A 165 -1.13 -2.83 -1.68
CA MET A 165 -1.55 -2.08 -0.51
C MET A 165 -1.89 -0.63 -0.86
N GLU A 166 -1.06 0.04 -1.68
CA GLU A 166 -1.31 1.36 -2.20
C GLU A 166 -2.66 1.42 -2.94
N HIS A 167 -2.92 0.46 -3.83
CA HIS A 167 -4.18 0.40 -4.57
C HIS A 167 -5.40 0.21 -3.65
N TYR A 168 -5.31 -0.67 -2.64
CA TYR A 168 -6.40 -0.89 -1.69
C TYR A 168 -6.67 0.31 -0.78
N ILE A 169 -5.63 1.04 -0.38
CA ILE A 169 -5.75 2.19 0.53
C ILE A 169 -6.15 3.46 -0.23
N SER A 170 -5.73 3.64 -1.47
CA SER A 170 -5.99 4.86 -2.24
C SER A 170 -7.47 5.15 -2.42
N THR A 171 -8.29 4.14 -2.66
CA THR A 171 -9.74 4.31 -2.84
C THR A 171 -10.44 4.85 -1.58
N PRO A 172 -10.34 4.21 -0.39
CA PRO A 172 -10.97 4.75 0.82
C PRO A 172 -10.35 6.07 1.27
N VAL A 173 -9.05 6.28 1.04
CA VAL A 173 -8.41 7.56 1.37
C VAL A 173 -8.98 8.69 0.52
N ASN A 174 -9.04 8.51 -0.80
CA ASN A 174 -9.48 9.57 -1.71
C ASN A 174 -10.99 9.87 -1.61
N PHE A 175 -11.82 8.85 -1.40
CA PHE A 175 -13.27 9.01 -1.44
C PHE A 175 -13.93 9.18 -0.07
N LEU A 176 -13.26 8.78 1.01
CA LEU A 176 -13.82 8.88 2.36
C LEU A 176 -12.97 9.81 3.25
N ILE A 177 -11.67 9.51 3.40
CA ILE A 177 -10.83 10.20 4.38
C ILE A 177 -10.55 11.64 3.96
N LEU A 178 -10.14 11.89 2.71
CA LEU A 178 -9.86 13.25 2.22
C LEU A 178 -11.09 14.17 2.24
N PRO A 179 -12.29 13.76 1.76
CA PRO A 179 -13.47 14.60 1.86
C PRO A 179 -13.89 14.87 3.31
N LEU A 180 -13.81 13.86 4.19
CA LEU A 180 -14.12 14.03 5.60
C LEU A 180 -13.12 14.98 6.28
N PHE A 181 -11.85 14.83 6.00
CA PHE A 181 -10.78 15.71 6.49
C PHE A 181 -10.97 17.15 6.01
N ALA A 182 -11.26 17.34 4.71
CA ALA A 182 -11.55 18.65 4.15
C ALA A 182 -12.77 19.30 4.81
N PHE A 183 -13.84 18.53 5.03
CA PHE A 183 -15.04 18.98 5.70
C PHE A 183 -14.78 19.43 7.15
N VAL A 184 -14.03 18.63 7.91
CA VAL A 184 -13.69 18.96 9.31
C VAL A 184 -12.77 20.18 9.40
N ASN A 185 -11.77 20.29 8.50
CA ASN A 185 -10.82 21.40 8.51
C ASN A 185 -11.40 22.71 7.91
N ALA A 186 -12.39 22.62 7.04
CA ALA A 186 -13.06 23.80 6.49
C ALA A 186 -13.77 24.64 7.56
N GLN A 187 -13.85 24.17 8.82
CA GLN A 187 -14.50 24.84 9.95
C GLN A 187 -15.88 25.42 9.55
N LEU A 188 -16.62 24.70 8.73
CA LEU A 188 -17.98 25.09 8.41
C LEU A 188 -18.78 25.12 9.72
N ARG A 189 -19.05 26.30 10.22
CA ARG A 189 -20.02 26.51 11.30
C ARG A 189 -21.38 26.15 10.71
N LEU A 190 -21.75 24.88 10.81
CA LEU A 190 -23.06 24.36 10.39
C LEU A 190 -24.18 24.72 11.39
N VAL A 191 -23.81 25.33 12.52
CA VAL A 191 -24.81 25.78 13.51
C VAL A 191 -24.86 27.29 13.41
N GLY A 192 -25.99 27.72 12.92
CA GLY A 192 -26.34 29.12 12.78
C GLY A 192 -26.26 29.92 14.07
N ALA A 193 -26.07 31.17 13.88
CA ALA A 193 -26.27 32.21 14.88
C ALA A 193 -27.70 32.15 15.41
#